data_af5ddbc3a8e73d98a11466a212baf109
#
_entry.id   af5ddbc3a8e73d98a11466a212baf109
#
_cell.length_a   1.000
_cell.length_b   1.000
_cell.length_c   1.000
_cell.angle_alpha   90.00
_cell.angle_beta   90.00
_cell.angle_gamma   90.00
#
_symmetry.space_group_name_H-M   'P 1'
#
loop_
_entity.id
_entity.type
_entity.pdbx_description
1 polymer ?
#
loop_
_entity_poly.entity_id
_entity_poly.type
_entity_poly.pdbx_seq_one_letter_code
_entity_poly.pdbx_strand_id
1 'polypeptide(L)'
;FDPVARVGGMNHFLLAEPPRHVRNQAFDSDYGLFLMELLVNEMLSLGAHKSRMRARLYGGANLNPDLKPIGTANAVFARQFLEREGIPKVFEDLEGVQARRIQFRPAGGQVRARLVPADSAPTQKPLGRPQSALGTVELF
;
A
#
# COMPACT_ATOMS: atom_id res chain seq x y z
N PHE A 1 13.06 -5.06 -1.66
CA PHE A 1 14.42 -4.79 -2.16
C PHE A 1 15.20 -6.09 -2.35
N ASP A 2 16.06 -6.11 -3.37
CA ASP A 2 17.06 -7.16 -3.61
C ASP A 2 18.44 -6.58 -3.26
N PRO A 3 19.10 -7.05 -2.19
CA PRO A 3 20.37 -6.48 -1.73
C PRO A 3 21.55 -6.80 -2.67
N VAL A 4 21.44 -7.83 -3.49
CA VAL A 4 22.52 -8.24 -4.43
C VAL A 4 22.44 -7.41 -5.71
N ALA A 5 21.26 -7.34 -6.32
CA ALA A 5 21.03 -6.50 -7.49
C ALA A 5 21.04 -5.01 -7.17
N ARG A 6 20.89 -4.64 -5.88
CA ARG A 6 20.72 -3.26 -5.40
C ARG A 6 19.51 -2.55 -6.01
N VAL A 7 18.48 -3.33 -6.26
CA VAL A 7 17.18 -2.88 -6.77
C VAL A 7 16.18 -2.86 -5.62
N GLY A 8 15.38 -1.81 -5.56
CA GLY A 8 14.30 -1.72 -4.59
C GLY A 8 13.20 -0.80 -5.08
N GLY A 9 12.00 -1.06 -4.62
CA GLY A 9 10.82 -0.27 -4.88
C GLY A 9 9.95 -0.14 -3.65
N MET A 10 9.05 0.80 -3.68
CA MET A 10 8.05 1.01 -2.64
C MET A 10 6.74 1.38 -3.32
N ASN A 11 5.67 0.75 -2.92
CA ASN A 11 4.34 1.22 -3.24
C ASN A 11 3.59 1.67 -1.97
N HIS A 12 2.54 2.42 -2.18
CA HIS A 12 1.59 2.81 -1.17
C HIS A 12 0.20 2.47 -1.68
N PHE A 13 -0.50 1.58 -0.99
CA PHE A 13 -1.85 1.17 -1.36
C PHE A 13 -2.83 1.34 -0.21
N LEU A 14 -4.06 1.50 -0.55
CA LEU A 14 -5.20 1.54 0.36
C LEU A 14 -6.30 0.69 -0.26
N LEU A 15 -6.72 -0.36 0.45
CA LEU A 15 -7.85 -1.17 0.01
C LEU A 15 -9.13 -0.32 0.08
N ALA A 16 -9.92 -0.36 -1.01
CA ALA A 16 -11.16 0.40 -1.06
C ALA A 16 -12.21 -0.19 -0.11
N GLU A 17 -12.94 0.68 0.58
CA GLU A 17 -14.14 0.25 1.30
C GLU A 17 -15.24 -0.11 0.30
N PRO A 18 -15.96 -1.23 0.52
CA PRO A 18 -17.13 -1.53 -0.28
C PRO A 18 -18.20 -0.43 -0.07
N PRO A 19 -18.99 -0.11 -1.11
CA PRO A 19 -20.07 0.86 -0.99
C PRO A 19 -21.03 0.52 0.15
N ARG A 20 -21.49 1.51 0.91
CA ARG A 20 -22.32 1.32 2.13
C ARG A 20 -23.62 0.55 1.88
N HIS A 21 -24.13 0.53 0.66
CA HIS A 21 -25.34 -0.19 0.30
C HIS A 21 -25.12 -1.68 0.00
N VAL A 22 -23.85 -2.11 -0.08
CA VAL A 22 -23.51 -3.52 -0.32
C VAL A 22 -23.08 -4.14 1.02
N ARG A 23 -24.02 -4.75 1.70
CA ARG A 23 -23.74 -5.55 2.90
C ARG A 23 -23.03 -6.83 2.46
N ASN A 24 -21.88 -7.13 3.09
CA ASN A 24 -21.06 -8.34 2.91
C ASN A 24 -20.02 -8.35 1.76
N GLN A 25 -19.68 -7.22 1.14
CA GLN A 25 -18.47 -7.23 0.30
C GLN A 25 -17.21 -7.02 1.15
N ALA A 26 -16.20 -7.84 0.87
CA ALA A 26 -14.85 -7.64 1.38
C ALA A 26 -14.25 -6.34 0.81
N PHE A 27 -13.19 -5.82 1.45
CA PHE A 27 -12.40 -4.75 0.86
C PHE A 27 -11.90 -5.17 -0.54
N ASP A 28 -11.82 -4.20 -1.44
CA ASP A 28 -11.31 -4.42 -2.78
C ASP A 28 -9.82 -4.81 -2.73
N SER A 29 -9.59 -6.12 -2.71
CA SER A 29 -8.25 -6.69 -2.70
C SER A 29 -7.60 -6.72 -4.09
N ASP A 30 -8.39 -6.64 -5.16
CA ASP A 30 -7.90 -6.79 -6.54
C ASP A 30 -7.00 -5.61 -6.91
N TYR A 31 -7.39 -4.40 -6.50
CA TYR A 31 -6.54 -3.22 -6.69
C TYR A 31 -5.24 -3.30 -5.87
N GLY A 32 -5.31 -3.77 -4.62
CA GLY A 32 -4.12 -4.01 -3.80
C GLY A 32 -3.20 -5.05 -4.43
N LEU A 33 -3.76 -6.14 -4.93
CA LEU A 33 -3.03 -7.21 -5.63
C LEU A 33 -2.31 -6.67 -6.87
N PHE A 34 -3.02 -5.95 -7.72
CA PHE A 34 -2.46 -5.32 -8.91
C PHE A 34 -1.25 -4.43 -8.58
N LEU A 35 -1.35 -3.57 -7.56
CA LEU A 35 -0.24 -2.68 -7.16
C LEU A 35 0.96 -3.45 -6.63
N MET A 36 0.74 -4.52 -5.88
CA MET A 36 1.82 -5.35 -5.34
C MET A 36 2.51 -6.15 -6.44
N GLU A 37 1.75 -6.72 -7.37
CA GLU A 37 2.29 -7.43 -8.54
C GLU A 37 3.06 -6.49 -9.46
N LEU A 38 2.55 -5.28 -9.71
CA LEU A 38 3.24 -4.27 -10.48
C LEU A 38 4.62 -3.95 -9.89
N LEU A 39 4.70 -3.72 -8.58
CA LEU A 39 5.95 -3.46 -7.90
C LEU A 39 6.95 -4.62 -8.06
N VAL A 40 6.50 -5.86 -7.86
CA VAL A 40 7.36 -7.04 -7.98
C VAL A 40 7.86 -7.19 -9.41
N ASN A 41 6.99 -7.04 -10.41
CA ASN A 41 7.33 -7.16 -11.82
C ASN A 41 8.31 -6.07 -12.28
N GLU A 42 8.12 -4.83 -11.84
CA GLU A 42 9.05 -3.73 -12.09
C GLU A 42 10.44 -4.03 -11.51
N MET A 43 10.51 -4.54 -10.28
CA MET A 43 11.78 -4.93 -9.67
C MET A 43 12.46 -6.07 -10.45
N LEU A 44 11.70 -7.07 -10.91
CA LEU A 44 12.23 -8.17 -11.73
C LEU A 44 12.79 -7.63 -13.07
N SER A 45 12.07 -6.72 -13.73
CA SER A 45 12.51 -6.11 -14.99
C SER A 45 13.82 -5.31 -14.84
N LEU A 46 14.07 -4.77 -13.65
CA LEU A 46 15.30 -4.05 -13.30
C LEU A 46 16.44 -4.98 -12.82
N GLY A 47 16.27 -6.29 -12.91
CA GLY A 47 17.30 -7.28 -12.58
C GLY A 47 17.27 -7.80 -11.14
N ALA A 48 16.26 -7.49 -10.36
CA ALA A 48 16.06 -8.17 -9.09
C ALA A 48 15.67 -9.64 -9.31
N HIS A 49 15.94 -10.48 -8.32
CA HIS A 49 15.59 -11.89 -8.38
C HIS A 49 14.70 -12.25 -7.18
N LYS A 50 13.57 -12.90 -7.44
CA LYS A 50 12.54 -13.17 -6.43
C LYS A 50 13.08 -13.87 -5.17
N SER A 51 13.97 -14.84 -5.34
CA SER A 51 14.59 -15.58 -4.22
C SER A 51 15.47 -14.71 -3.33
N ARG A 52 15.96 -13.57 -3.82
CA ARG A 52 16.77 -12.62 -3.06
C ARG A 52 15.97 -11.44 -2.52
N MET A 53 14.73 -11.26 -2.98
CA MET A 53 13.87 -10.18 -2.50
C MET A 53 13.63 -10.29 -1.01
N ARG A 54 13.54 -9.13 -0.37
CA ARG A 54 13.18 -8.95 1.04
C ARG A 54 12.17 -7.82 1.15
N ALA A 55 11.20 -7.97 2.04
CA ALA A 55 10.16 -6.98 2.24
C ALA A 55 10.21 -6.37 3.64
N ARG A 56 9.83 -5.10 3.72
CA ARG A 56 9.54 -4.38 4.96
C ARG A 56 8.16 -3.76 4.84
N LEU A 57 7.33 -3.91 5.86
CA LEU A 57 5.97 -3.38 5.88
C LEU A 57 5.86 -2.26 6.92
N TYR A 58 5.20 -1.18 6.53
CA TYR A 58 4.94 -0.03 7.39
C TYR A 58 3.54 0.52 7.14
N GLY A 59 2.82 0.89 8.20
CA GLY A 59 1.52 1.53 8.07
C GLY A 59 0.37 0.73 8.65
N GLY A 60 -0.78 0.73 7.97
CA GLY A 60 -1.96 0.01 8.44
C GLY A 60 -2.54 0.56 9.74
N ALA A 61 -2.30 1.82 10.08
CA ALA A 61 -2.87 2.45 11.26
C ALA A 61 -4.37 2.73 11.05
N ASN A 62 -5.15 2.52 12.11
CA ASN A 62 -6.55 2.91 12.18
C ASN A 62 -6.64 4.29 12.84
N LEU A 63 -6.56 5.34 12.02
CA LEU A 63 -6.46 6.73 12.50
C LEU A 63 -7.77 7.25 13.08
N ASN A 64 -8.89 6.68 12.71
CA ASN A 64 -10.21 7.06 13.22
C ASN A 64 -10.92 5.81 13.76
N PRO A 65 -11.22 5.76 15.07
CA PRO A 65 -11.89 4.62 15.70
C PRO A 65 -13.34 4.44 15.26
N ASP A 66 -13.97 5.49 14.73
CA ASP A 66 -15.37 5.45 14.29
C ASP A 66 -15.53 4.88 12.86
N LEU A 67 -14.43 4.64 12.17
CA LEU A 67 -14.43 4.07 10.83
C LEU A 67 -14.08 2.57 10.87
N LYS A 68 -14.41 1.87 9.79
CA LYS A 68 -13.97 0.48 9.62
C LYS A 68 -12.45 0.38 9.73
N PRO A 69 -11.90 -0.72 10.29
CA PRO A 69 -10.46 -0.90 10.51
C PRO A 69 -9.72 -1.23 9.19
N ILE A 70 -9.75 -0.28 8.26
CA ILE A 70 -9.14 -0.42 6.92
C ILE A 70 -7.62 -0.60 7.03
N GLY A 71 -7.01 0.02 8.05
CA GLY A 71 -5.59 -0.15 8.33
C GLY A 71 -5.22 -1.59 8.64
N THR A 72 -6.00 -2.25 9.49
CA THR A 72 -5.83 -3.67 9.80
C THR A 72 -6.03 -4.54 8.56
N ALA A 73 -7.05 -4.26 7.72
CA ALA A 73 -7.28 -4.99 6.48
C ALA A 73 -6.08 -4.86 5.53
N ASN A 74 -5.51 -3.67 5.37
CA ASN A 74 -4.30 -3.44 4.58
C ASN A 74 -3.10 -4.24 5.12
N ALA A 75 -2.92 -4.29 6.43
CA ALA A 75 -1.83 -5.04 7.06
C ALA A 75 -1.96 -6.55 6.82
N VAL A 76 -3.16 -7.10 7.00
CA VAL A 76 -3.45 -8.52 6.74
C VAL A 76 -3.20 -8.85 5.27
N PHE A 77 -3.73 -8.05 4.35
CA PHE A 77 -3.53 -8.24 2.91
C PHE A 77 -2.04 -8.26 2.53
N ALA A 78 -1.26 -7.30 3.03
CA ALA A 78 0.16 -7.23 2.72
C ALA A 78 0.94 -8.46 3.21
N ARG A 79 0.64 -8.94 4.41
CA ARG A 79 1.26 -10.16 4.96
C ARG A 79 0.93 -11.39 4.10
N GLN A 80 -0.34 -11.56 3.74
CA GLN A 80 -0.81 -12.68 2.91
C GLN A 80 -0.21 -12.66 1.50
N PHE A 81 -0.07 -11.48 0.90
CA PHE A 81 0.60 -11.34 -0.39
C PHE A 81 2.04 -11.82 -0.33
N LEU A 82 2.84 -11.33 0.64
CA LEU A 82 4.23 -11.72 0.78
C LEU A 82 4.40 -13.22 1.03
N GLU A 83 3.51 -13.82 1.82
CA GLU A 83 3.51 -15.25 2.10
C GLU A 83 3.25 -16.06 0.83
N ARG A 84 2.20 -15.70 0.06
CA ARG A 84 1.88 -16.36 -1.23
C ARG A 84 3.00 -16.24 -2.24
N GLU A 85 3.64 -15.08 -2.29
CA GLU A 85 4.76 -14.82 -3.21
C GLU A 85 6.09 -15.42 -2.75
N GLY A 86 6.16 -15.97 -1.53
CA GLY A 86 7.37 -16.50 -0.96
C GLY A 86 8.46 -15.43 -0.74
N ILE A 87 8.07 -14.18 -0.53
CA ILE A 87 8.99 -13.05 -0.27
C ILE A 87 9.15 -12.87 1.24
N PRO A 88 10.34 -13.14 1.82
CA PRO A 88 10.56 -12.98 3.24
C PRO A 88 10.31 -11.57 3.74
N LYS A 89 9.45 -11.44 4.73
CA LYS A 89 9.26 -10.21 5.49
C LYS A 89 10.34 -10.11 6.56
N VAL A 90 11.28 -9.18 6.39
CA VAL A 90 12.40 -9.00 7.31
C VAL A 90 12.14 -7.96 8.40
N PHE A 91 11.09 -7.18 8.26
CA PHE A 91 10.66 -6.20 9.25
C PHE A 91 9.21 -5.78 9.04
N GLU A 92 8.51 -5.48 10.12
CA GLU A 92 7.21 -4.78 10.07
C GLU A 92 7.04 -3.80 11.22
N ASP A 93 6.39 -2.69 10.94
CA ASP A 93 5.86 -1.70 11.88
C ASP A 93 4.46 -1.32 11.39
N LEU A 94 3.47 -2.10 11.83
CA LEU A 94 2.11 -2.08 11.32
C LEU A 94 1.10 -1.77 12.41
N GLU A 95 -0.08 -1.33 11.95
CA GLU A 95 -1.26 -1.10 12.79
C GLU A 95 -1.08 0.07 13.77
N GLY A 96 -1.81 0.04 14.90
CA GLY A 96 -1.86 1.16 15.85
C GLY A 96 -2.76 2.30 15.37
N VAL A 97 -2.59 3.46 16.01
CA VAL A 97 -3.47 4.63 15.82
C VAL A 97 -2.74 5.88 15.33
N GLN A 98 -1.48 5.75 14.97
CA GLN A 98 -0.67 6.87 14.52
C GLN A 98 -0.13 6.66 13.11
N ALA A 99 -0.17 7.70 12.31
CA ALA A 99 0.46 7.72 10.99
C ALA A 99 1.98 7.62 11.09
N ARG A 100 2.62 7.18 10.02
CA ARG A 100 4.07 7.07 9.91
C ARG A 100 4.57 7.84 8.70
N ARG A 101 5.70 8.50 8.86
CA ARG A 101 6.45 9.08 7.75
C ARG A 101 7.62 8.17 7.43
N ILE A 102 7.70 7.73 6.18
CA ILE A 102 8.71 6.78 5.70
C ILE A 102 9.67 7.49 4.75
N GLN A 103 10.97 7.21 4.92
CA GLN A 103 12.02 7.54 3.97
C GLN A 103 12.72 6.23 3.58
N PHE A 104 12.75 5.93 2.30
CA PHE A 104 13.30 4.70 1.76
C PHE A 104 14.46 4.96 0.81
N ARG A 105 15.54 4.18 0.96
CA ARG A 105 16.67 4.13 0.02
C ARG A 105 16.64 2.81 -0.75
N PRO A 106 16.24 2.81 -2.04
CA PRO A 106 16.00 1.59 -2.80
C PRO A 106 17.22 0.68 -2.90
N ALA A 107 18.38 1.22 -3.25
CA ALA A 107 19.59 0.44 -3.53
C ALA A 107 20.08 -0.40 -2.34
N GLY A 108 19.81 0.03 -1.11
CA GLY A 108 20.25 -0.68 0.10
C GLY A 108 19.10 -1.24 0.94
N GLY A 109 17.85 -1.01 0.54
CA GLY A 109 16.67 -1.42 1.32
C GLY A 109 16.57 -0.74 2.69
N GLN A 110 17.28 0.39 2.88
CA GLN A 110 17.29 1.12 4.14
C GLN A 110 16.03 1.93 4.31
N VAL A 111 15.44 1.89 5.50
CA VAL A 111 14.23 2.65 5.83
C VAL A 111 14.45 3.44 7.12
N ARG A 112 13.98 4.69 7.11
CA ARG A 112 13.72 5.48 8.31
C ARG A 112 12.23 5.66 8.45
N ALA A 113 11.67 5.25 9.58
CA ALA A 113 10.29 5.46 9.92
C ALA A 113 10.20 6.33 11.18
N ARG A 114 9.21 7.21 11.24
CA ARG A 114 8.87 7.97 12.44
C ARG A 114 7.36 8.11 12.55
N LEU A 115 6.84 8.03 13.75
CA LEU A 115 5.44 8.35 14.02
C LEU A 115 5.19 9.85 13.76
N VAL A 116 4.01 10.15 13.25
CA VAL A 116 3.55 11.51 13.00
C VAL A 116 2.55 11.86 14.11
N PRO A 117 2.76 12.96 14.87
CA PRO A 117 1.79 13.44 15.83
C PRO A 117 0.41 13.65 15.18
N ALA A 118 -0.65 13.39 15.94
CA ALA A 118 -2.03 13.44 15.41
C ALA A 118 -2.41 14.82 14.87
N ASP A 119 -1.90 15.88 15.47
CA ASP A 119 -2.08 17.28 15.07
C ASP A 119 -1.33 17.66 13.79
N SER A 120 -0.32 16.89 13.42
CA SER A 120 0.51 17.09 12.22
C SER A 120 0.11 16.16 11.07
N ALA A 121 -0.86 15.26 11.27
CA ALA A 121 -1.35 14.41 10.20
C ALA A 121 -2.12 15.25 9.17
N PRO A 122 -1.82 15.14 7.87
CA PRO A 122 -2.58 15.87 6.86
C PRO A 122 -4.04 15.44 6.95
N THR A 123 -4.93 16.43 7.14
CA THR A 123 -6.36 16.20 7.08
C THR A 123 -6.65 15.71 5.66
N GLN A 124 -7.11 14.48 5.52
CA GLN A 124 -7.57 13.99 4.22
C GLN A 124 -8.75 14.86 3.79
N LYS A 125 -8.52 15.80 2.86
CA LYS A 125 -9.62 16.41 2.16
C LYS A 125 -10.37 15.30 1.43
N PRO A 126 -11.70 15.23 1.58
CA PRO A 126 -12.48 14.32 0.75
C PRO A 126 -12.07 14.58 -0.70
N LEU A 127 -11.61 13.56 -1.40
CA LEU A 127 -11.41 13.64 -2.85
C LEU A 127 -12.79 13.97 -3.42
N GLY A 128 -12.96 15.21 -3.88
CA GLY A 128 -14.14 15.60 -4.61
C GLY A 128 -14.33 14.60 -5.74
N ARG A 129 -15.55 14.07 -5.88
CA ARG A 129 -15.88 13.23 -7.04
C ARG A 129 -15.34 13.93 -8.28
N PRO A 130 -14.58 13.26 -9.15
CA PRO A 130 -14.29 13.82 -10.44
C PRO A 130 -15.66 14.13 -11.08
N GLN A 131 -15.90 15.40 -11.39
CA GLN A 131 -17.04 15.77 -12.22
C GLN A 131 -16.80 15.03 -13.53
N SER A 132 -17.70 14.09 -13.84
CA SER A 132 -17.74 13.49 -15.16
C SER A 132 -17.95 14.61 -16.15
N ALA A 133 -16.88 14.99 -16.85
CA ALA A 133 -17.00 15.79 -18.05
C ALA A 133 -17.79 14.92 -19.02
N LEU A 134 -19.05 15.22 -19.19
CA LEU A 134 -19.86 14.73 -20.31
C LEU A 134 -19.18 15.23 -21.58
N GLY A 135 -18.28 14.43 -22.12
CA GLY A 135 -17.75 14.64 -23.45
C GLY A 135 -18.87 14.45 -24.44
N THR A 136 -19.27 15.54 -25.12
CA THR A 136 -20.15 15.48 -26.28
C THR A 136 -19.38 14.74 -27.38
N VAL A 137 -19.79 13.52 -27.71
CA VAL A 137 -19.27 12.81 -28.88
C VAL A 137 -20.01 13.36 -30.09
N GLU A 138 -19.37 14.17 -30.89
CA GLU A 138 -19.82 14.50 -32.23
C GLU A 138 -19.44 13.36 -33.17
N LEU A 139 -20.46 12.68 -33.71
CA LEU A 139 -20.29 11.70 -34.78
C LEU A 139 -20.30 12.44 -36.12
N PHE A 140 -19.21 12.34 -36.87
CA PHE A 140 -19.14 12.69 -38.27
C PHE A 140 -19.43 11.45 -39.12
#